data_82a0c9ec2fdb6265db969395656ad20b
#
_entry.id   82a0c9ec2fdb6265db969395656ad20b
#
_cell.length_a   1.000
_cell.length_b   1.000
_cell.length_c   1.000
_cell.angle_alpha   90.00
_cell.angle_beta   90.00
_cell.angle_gamma   90.00
#
_symmetry.space_group_name_H-M   'P 1'
#
loop_
_entity.id
_entity.type
_entity.pdbx_description
1 polymer ?
#
loop_
_entity_poly.entity_id
_entity_poly.type
_entity_poly.pdbx_seq_one_letter_code
_entity_poly.pdbx_strand_id
1 'polypeptide(L)'
;MKKVLNILLLVLILSALTALSIYYAYNHFHDRLNDVNLHISRDADDGFVDYDKTYNMILDICDTANNTQIRMIDVDSVVNTLMKNPWITAVDASINLDEYLDVEVTECKPVARIYNKKGKSVYVDGNGDMYPSNNSYVPHLLVVSGIDFKTDNLGNVNDEAYASANLPLVFNLIKEVLDDDYARSRVRQIHYDKNKKYIFSLNNTN
;
A
#
# COMPACT_ATOMS: atom_id res chain seq x y z
N MET A 1 31.60 15.63 -57.97
CA MET A 1 30.13 15.67 -58.05
C MET A 1 29.47 14.57 -57.20
N LYS A 2 29.76 13.25 -57.38
CA LYS A 2 29.12 12.15 -56.57
C LYS A 2 29.27 12.28 -55.06
N LYS A 3 30.45 12.68 -54.53
CA LYS A 3 30.66 12.85 -53.08
C LYS A 3 29.81 13.98 -52.47
N VAL A 4 29.68 15.10 -53.18
CA VAL A 4 28.84 16.22 -52.71
C VAL A 4 27.36 15.85 -52.73
N LEU A 5 26.92 15.11 -53.77
CA LEU A 5 25.54 14.61 -53.85
C LEU A 5 25.23 13.66 -52.70
N ASN A 6 26.15 12.75 -52.34
CA ASN A 6 25.95 11.82 -51.22
C ASN A 6 25.89 12.53 -49.85
N ILE A 7 26.71 13.58 -49.68
CA ILE A 7 26.65 14.39 -48.42
C ILE A 7 25.32 15.13 -48.34
N LEU A 8 24.84 15.69 -49.44
CA LEU A 8 23.58 16.40 -49.51
C LEU A 8 22.38 15.46 -49.19
N LEU A 9 22.44 14.24 -49.73
CA LEU A 9 21.43 13.21 -49.47
C LEU A 9 21.45 12.76 -48.01
N LEU A 10 22.63 12.62 -47.43
CA LEU A 10 22.78 12.23 -46.01
C LEU A 10 22.23 13.32 -45.06
N VAL A 11 22.50 14.60 -45.34
CA VAL A 11 21.96 15.74 -44.60
C VAL A 11 20.43 15.78 -44.71
N LEU A 12 19.88 15.50 -45.89
CA LEU A 12 18.43 15.46 -46.11
C LEU A 12 17.76 14.33 -45.34
N ILE A 13 18.38 13.15 -45.31
CA ILE A 13 17.87 12.02 -44.51
C ILE A 13 17.92 12.36 -43.01
N LEU A 14 19.01 12.92 -42.53
CA LEU A 14 19.18 13.27 -41.12
C LEU A 14 18.15 14.33 -40.69
N SER A 15 17.90 15.35 -41.53
CA SER A 15 16.88 16.37 -41.28
C SER A 15 15.46 15.80 -41.28
N ALA A 16 15.19 14.84 -42.17
CA ALA A 16 13.88 14.15 -42.17
C ALA A 16 13.67 13.32 -40.92
N LEU A 17 14.69 12.59 -40.45
CA LEU A 17 14.63 11.81 -39.21
C LEU A 17 14.43 12.70 -37.98
N THR A 18 15.16 13.85 -37.92
CA THR A 18 14.95 14.78 -36.79
C THR A 18 13.56 15.42 -36.81
N ALA A 19 13.06 15.80 -37.99
CA ALA A 19 11.69 16.32 -38.13
C ALA A 19 10.64 15.30 -37.74
N LEU A 20 10.84 14.04 -38.15
CA LEU A 20 9.94 12.93 -37.76
C LEU A 20 9.96 12.69 -36.25
N SER A 21 11.13 12.71 -35.62
CA SER A 21 11.26 12.56 -34.15
C SER A 21 10.59 13.71 -33.41
N ILE A 22 10.75 14.95 -33.89
CA ILE A 22 10.08 16.12 -33.29
C ILE A 22 8.56 16.03 -33.46
N TYR A 23 8.09 15.62 -34.64
CA TYR A 23 6.66 15.44 -34.89
C TYR A 23 6.05 14.37 -34.00
N TYR A 24 6.74 13.23 -33.86
CA TYR A 24 6.29 12.15 -32.96
C TYR A 24 6.26 12.59 -31.49
N ALA A 25 7.34 13.25 -31.05
CA ALA A 25 7.39 13.78 -29.68
C ALA A 25 6.27 14.83 -29.43
N TYR A 26 6.04 15.72 -30.40
CA TYR A 26 5.00 16.75 -30.29
C TYR A 26 3.61 16.15 -30.16
N ASN A 27 3.26 15.12 -30.94
CA ASN A 27 1.97 14.45 -30.84
C ASN A 27 1.83 13.71 -29.50
N HIS A 28 2.85 12.96 -29.10
CA HIS A 28 2.83 12.22 -27.83
C HIS A 28 2.69 13.14 -26.60
N PHE A 29 3.24 14.35 -26.65
CA PHE A 29 3.07 15.34 -25.57
C PHE A 29 1.66 15.95 -25.48
N HIS A 30 0.81 15.75 -26.48
CA HIS A 30 -0.59 16.25 -26.49
C HIS A 30 -1.60 15.13 -26.27
N ASP A 31 -1.12 13.93 -26.07
CA ASP A 31 -1.99 12.79 -25.84
C ASP A 31 -2.69 12.93 -24.50
N ARG A 32 -3.89 12.36 -24.40
CA ARG A 32 -4.74 12.41 -23.24
C ARG A 32 -4.67 11.07 -22.54
N LEU A 33 -4.89 11.08 -21.24
CA LEU A 33 -4.97 9.85 -20.46
C LEU A 33 -6.18 9.04 -20.95
N ASN A 34 -5.94 7.78 -21.32
CA ASN A 34 -7.00 6.88 -21.74
C ASN A 34 -7.83 6.43 -20.54
N ASP A 35 -7.17 5.90 -19.52
CA ASP A 35 -7.81 5.43 -18.28
C ASP A 35 -6.75 5.18 -17.19
N VAL A 36 -7.22 4.73 -16.02
CA VAL A 36 -6.40 4.34 -14.88
C VAL A 36 -6.49 2.84 -14.67
N ASN A 37 -5.34 2.17 -14.64
CA ASN A 37 -5.23 0.77 -14.26
C ASN A 37 -4.80 0.69 -12.78
N LEU A 38 -5.76 0.51 -11.89
CA LEU A 38 -5.49 0.34 -10.47
C LEU A 38 -5.33 -1.14 -10.14
N HIS A 39 -4.21 -1.50 -9.55
CA HIS A 39 -3.97 -2.81 -8.96
C HIS A 39 -3.70 -2.69 -7.46
N ILE A 40 -4.47 -3.42 -6.63
CA ILE A 40 -4.24 -3.48 -5.19
C ILE A 40 -3.67 -4.85 -4.85
N SER A 41 -2.40 -4.87 -4.45
CA SER A 41 -1.70 -6.08 -4.00
C SER A 41 -2.09 -6.42 -2.56
N ARG A 42 -2.88 -7.50 -2.40
CA ARG A 42 -3.38 -8.03 -1.12
C ARG A 42 -3.58 -9.54 -1.20
N ASP A 43 -3.69 -10.20 -0.04
CA ASP A 43 -3.78 -11.67 0.03
C ASP A 43 -5.21 -12.22 -0.09
N ALA A 44 -6.24 -11.36 -0.06
CA ALA A 44 -7.65 -11.74 -0.08
C ALA A 44 -8.45 -10.88 -1.08
N ASP A 45 -9.65 -11.32 -1.43
CA ASP A 45 -10.54 -10.56 -2.33
C ASP A 45 -10.99 -9.24 -1.69
N ASP A 46 -11.26 -9.24 -0.36
CA ASP A 46 -11.58 -8.06 0.43
C ASP A 46 -10.36 -7.57 1.21
N GLY A 47 -10.31 -6.27 1.54
CA GLY A 47 -9.19 -5.68 2.26
C GLY A 47 -9.54 -4.37 2.97
N PHE A 48 -8.51 -3.72 3.49
CA PHE A 48 -8.60 -2.44 4.20
C PHE A 48 -8.70 -1.25 3.25
N VAL A 49 -8.21 -1.42 2.02
CA VAL A 49 -8.23 -0.41 0.96
C VAL A 49 -9.39 -0.71 0.02
N ASP A 50 -10.36 0.19 -0.03
CA ASP A 50 -11.52 0.10 -0.90
C ASP A 50 -11.12 0.46 -2.34
N TYR A 51 -11.38 -0.44 -3.29
CA TYR A 51 -11.01 -0.26 -4.69
C TYR A 51 -11.70 0.94 -5.31
N ASP A 52 -13.04 1.00 -5.22
CA ASP A 52 -13.83 2.03 -5.90
C ASP A 52 -13.52 3.42 -5.36
N LYS A 53 -13.35 3.54 -4.05
CA LYS A 53 -12.98 4.80 -3.41
C LYS A 53 -11.59 5.24 -3.84
N THR A 54 -10.63 4.32 -3.90
CA THR A 54 -9.25 4.62 -4.31
C THR A 54 -9.19 5.00 -5.78
N TYR A 55 -9.89 4.25 -6.63
CA TYR A 55 -9.99 4.54 -8.06
C TYR A 55 -10.59 5.92 -8.34
N ASN A 56 -11.73 6.25 -7.71
CA ASN A 56 -12.35 7.55 -7.86
C ASN A 56 -11.46 8.70 -7.35
N MET A 57 -10.72 8.47 -6.26
CA MET A 57 -9.75 9.46 -5.75
C MET A 57 -8.62 9.72 -6.77
N ILE A 58 -8.13 8.69 -7.46
CA ILE A 58 -7.12 8.86 -8.51
C ILE A 58 -7.71 9.65 -9.69
N LEU A 59 -8.92 9.31 -10.12
CA LEU A 59 -9.61 10.04 -11.20
C LEU A 59 -9.78 11.53 -10.86
N ASP A 60 -10.14 11.84 -9.62
CA ASP A 60 -10.29 13.22 -9.16
C ASP A 60 -8.95 13.98 -9.16
N ILE A 61 -7.84 13.34 -8.74
CA ILE A 61 -6.50 13.94 -8.75
C ILE A 61 -6.04 14.21 -10.19
N CYS A 62 -6.28 13.25 -11.09
CA CYS A 62 -5.89 13.36 -12.49
C CYS A 62 -6.80 14.30 -13.30
N ASP A 63 -7.90 14.80 -12.69
CA ASP A 63 -8.92 15.62 -13.38
C ASP A 63 -9.37 15.00 -14.73
N THR A 64 -9.54 13.68 -14.72
CA THR A 64 -9.86 12.90 -15.93
C THR A 64 -11.20 13.31 -16.55
N ALA A 65 -12.11 13.83 -15.74
CA ALA A 65 -13.40 14.37 -16.20
C ALA A 65 -13.23 15.55 -17.20
N ASN A 66 -12.13 16.30 -17.10
CA ASN A 66 -11.81 17.43 -17.99
C ASN A 66 -10.87 17.02 -19.13
N ASN A 67 -10.63 15.71 -19.32
CA ASN A 67 -9.85 15.22 -20.45
C ASN A 67 -8.40 15.75 -20.44
N THR A 68 -7.76 15.65 -19.27
CA THR A 68 -6.45 16.26 -19.00
C THR A 68 -5.33 15.64 -19.83
N GLN A 69 -4.43 16.47 -20.32
CA GLN A 69 -3.26 16.01 -21.06
C GLN A 69 -2.30 15.28 -20.12
N ILE A 70 -1.71 14.17 -20.59
CA ILE A 70 -0.76 13.32 -19.83
C ILE A 70 0.33 14.13 -19.14
N ARG A 71 0.89 15.14 -19.81
CA ARG A 71 1.94 16.00 -19.26
C ARG A 71 1.52 16.87 -18.07
N MET A 72 0.20 17.01 -17.85
CA MET A 72 -0.36 17.78 -16.74
C MET A 72 -0.67 16.92 -15.53
N ILE A 73 -0.56 15.59 -15.68
CA ILE A 73 -0.82 14.67 -14.60
C ILE A 73 0.38 14.67 -13.65
N ASP A 74 0.13 15.07 -12.43
CA ASP A 74 1.12 15.02 -11.35
C ASP A 74 1.04 13.63 -10.66
N VAL A 75 1.83 12.69 -11.19
CA VAL A 75 1.92 11.33 -10.67
C VAL A 75 2.39 11.33 -9.20
N ASP A 76 3.30 12.22 -8.84
CA ASP A 76 3.77 12.35 -7.46
C ASP A 76 2.63 12.78 -6.51
N SER A 77 1.71 13.61 -6.98
CA SER A 77 0.52 13.98 -6.22
C SER A 77 -0.40 12.78 -5.96
N VAL A 78 -0.54 11.89 -6.95
CA VAL A 78 -1.28 10.62 -6.79
C VAL A 78 -0.64 9.77 -5.71
N VAL A 79 0.67 9.50 -5.82
CA VAL A 79 1.43 8.72 -4.83
C VAL A 79 1.31 9.33 -3.44
N ASN A 80 1.59 10.63 -3.30
CA ASN A 80 1.55 11.32 -2.01
C ASN A 80 0.15 11.34 -1.38
N THR A 81 -0.90 11.36 -2.18
CA THR A 81 -2.27 11.36 -1.67
C THR A 81 -2.69 9.96 -1.21
N LEU A 82 -2.37 8.93 -1.97
CA LEU A 82 -2.64 7.55 -1.59
C LEU A 82 -1.87 7.13 -0.34
N MET A 83 -0.61 7.53 -0.21
CA MET A 83 0.24 7.27 0.96
C MET A 83 -0.26 7.93 2.26
N LYS A 84 -1.22 8.85 2.22
CA LYS A 84 -1.90 9.36 3.43
C LYS A 84 -2.84 8.33 4.06
N ASN A 85 -3.23 7.30 3.31
CA ASN A 85 -4.02 6.21 3.85
C ASN A 85 -3.10 5.30 4.69
N PRO A 86 -3.32 5.16 6.01
CA PRO A 86 -2.46 4.37 6.87
C PRO A 86 -2.40 2.87 6.51
N TRP A 87 -3.35 2.39 5.70
CA TRP A 87 -3.42 0.99 5.27
C TRP A 87 -2.61 0.70 4.00
N ILE A 88 -2.01 1.73 3.39
CA ILE A 88 -1.16 1.61 2.22
C ILE A 88 0.30 1.71 2.65
N THR A 89 1.08 0.68 2.32
CA THR A 89 2.50 0.60 2.66
C THR A 89 3.43 1.04 1.53
N ALA A 90 2.97 0.89 0.29
CA ALA A 90 3.69 1.37 -0.88
C ALA A 90 2.72 1.71 -2.01
N VAL A 91 3.11 2.68 -2.83
CA VAL A 91 2.43 3.03 -4.08
C VAL A 91 3.49 3.19 -5.15
N ASP A 92 3.31 2.51 -6.26
CA ASP A 92 4.06 2.74 -7.50
C ASP A 92 3.08 3.24 -8.56
N ALA A 93 3.42 4.33 -9.24
CA ALA A 93 2.56 4.91 -10.26
C ALA A 93 3.39 5.40 -11.44
N SER A 94 2.97 5.03 -12.66
CA SER A 94 3.64 5.43 -13.89
C SER A 94 2.65 5.51 -15.05
N ILE A 95 2.97 6.34 -16.04
CA ILE A 95 2.20 6.42 -17.27
C ILE A 95 2.89 5.53 -18.31
N ASN A 96 2.14 4.57 -18.85
CA ASN A 96 2.66 3.66 -19.85
C ASN A 96 2.57 4.21 -21.27
N LEU A 97 3.12 3.47 -22.25
CA LEU A 97 3.16 3.88 -23.65
C LEU A 97 1.79 3.90 -24.34
N ASP A 98 0.82 3.19 -23.77
CA ASP A 98 -0.56 3.13 -24.26
C ASP A 98 -1.46 4.20 -23.61
N GLU A 99 -0.83 5.19 -22.92
CA GLU A 99 -1.50 6.35 -22.31
C GLU A 99 -2.44 5.99 -21.14
N TYR A 100 -2.15 4.89 -20.44
CA TYR A 100 -2.79 4.56 -19.18
C TYR A 100 -1.91 4.98 -17.99
N LEU A 101 -2.55 5.40 -16.91
CA LEU A 101 -1.90 5.56 -15.62
C LEU A 101 -1.98 4.21 -14.88
N ASP A 102 -0.87 3.51 -14.83
CA ASP A 102 -0.73 2.28 -14.05
C ASP A 102 -0.41 2.66 -12.60
N VAL A 103 -1.25 2.23 -11.66
CA VAL A 103 -1.08 2.47 -10.23
C VAL A 103 -1.12 1.14 -9.50
N GLU A 104 0.00 0.78 -8.88
CA GLU A 104 0.09 -0.39 -8.02
C GLU A 104 0.13 0.06 -6.56
N VAL A 105 -0.84 -0.40 -5.78
CA VAL A 105 -0.98 -0.09 -4.35
C VAL A 105 -0.71 -1.35 -3.55
N THR A 106 0.25 -1.30 -2.62
CA THR A 106 0.51 -2.39 -1.68
C THR A 106 -0.23 -2.11 -0.37
N GLU A 107 -1.17 -2.98 -0.04
CA GLU A 107 -1.90 -2.93 1.21
C GLU A 107 -1.08 -3.59 2.34
N CYS A 108 -1.18 -3.07 3.57
CA CYS A 108 -0.55 -3.68 4.72
C CYS A 108 -1.14 -5.08 5.01
N LYS A 109 -0.30 -5.96 5.56
CA LYS A 109 -0.67 -7.35 5.90
C LYS A 109 -0.59 -7.57 7.42
N PRO A 110 -1.64 -7.21 8.17
CA PRO A 110 -1.62 -7.40 9.60
C PRO A 110 -1.65 -8.89 9.95
N VAL A 111 -0.95 -9.24 11.02
CA VAL A 111 -0.85 -10.62 11.55
C VAL A 111 -1.61 -10.81 12.85
N ALA A 112 -1.87 -9.72 13.58
CA ALA A 112 -2.63 -9.77 14.81
C ALA A 112 -3.43 -8.48 15.06
N ARG A 113 -4.45 -8.58 15.93
CA ARG A 113 -5.22 -7.45 16.43
C ARG A 113 -5.06 -7.35 17.94
N ILE A 114 -4.59 -6.19 18.42
CA ILE A 114 -4.29 -5.96 19.84
C ILE A 114 -5.33 -5.01 20.43
N TYR A 115 -6.02 -5.44 21.47
CA TYR A 115 -6.98 -4.64 22.24
C TYR A 115 -6.32 -4.08 23.50
N ASN A 116 -6.45 -2.79 23.73
CA ASN A 116 -6.06 -2.21 25.00
C ASN A 116 -7.13 -2.42 26.08
N LYS A 117 -6.79 -2.12 27.33
CA LYS A 117 -7.73 -2.24 28.47
C LYS A 117 -8.98 -1.37 28.36
N LYS A 118 -8.96 -0.33 27.50
CA LYS A 118 -10.10 0.57 27.25
C LYS A 118 -11.00 0.08 26.10
N GLY A 119 -10.71 -1.08 25.52
CA GLY A 119 -11.47 -1.66 24.41
C GLY A 119 -11.11 -1.07 23.03
N LYS A 120 -10.16 -0.15 22.94
CA LYS A 120 -9.64 0.30 21.64
C LYS A 120 -8.69 -0.75 21.09
N SER A 121 -8.65 -0.91 19.78
CA SER A 121 -7.78 -1.89 19.13
C SER A 121 -6.92 -1.27 18.05
N VAL A 122 -5.80 -1.91 17.79
CA VAL A 122 -4.91 -1.67 16.66
C VAL A 122 -4.61 -2.99 15.97
N TYR A 123 -4.26 -2.94 14.72
CA TYR A 123 -3.67 -4.06 14.02
C TYR A 123 -2.15 -3.93 14.06
N VAL A 124 -1.45 -5.05 13.96
CA VAL A 124 0.02 -5.10 13.89
C VAL A 124 0.43 -6.04 12.76
N ASP A 125 1.40 -5.65 11.97
CA ASP A 125 1.98 -6.49 10.91
C ASP A 125 3.18 -7.34 11.40
N GLY A 126 3.78 -8.11 10.48
CA GLY A 126 4.94 -8.97 10.79
C GLY A 126 6.21 -8.22 11.20
N ASN A 127 6.32 -6.93 10.89
CA ASN A 127 7.44 -6.05 11.25
C ASN A 127 7.22 -5.38 12.62
N GLY A 128 5.99 -5.42 13.13
CA GLY A 128 5.60 -4.75 14.37
C GLY A 128 5.05 -3.34 14.15
N ASP A 129 4.80 -2.93 12.92
CA ASP A 129 4.17 -1.66 12.63
C ASP A 129 2.68 -1.73 12.95
N MET A 130 2.19 -0.67 13.61
CA MET A 130 0.81 -0.62 14.10
C MET A 130 -0.08 0.23 13.20
N TYR A 131 -1.27 -0.30 12.92
CA TYR A 131 -2.28 0.32 12.07
C TYR A 131 -3.57 0.59 12.86
N PRO A 132 -4.30 1.66 12.55
CA PRO A 132 -5.54 2.00 13.26
C PRO A 132 -6.60 0.92 13.08
N SER A 133 -7.56 0.83 13.98
CA SER A 133 -8.68 -0.10 13.77
C SER A 133 -9.55 0.35 12.59
N ASN A 134 -9.98 -0.62 11.79
CA ASN A 134 -10.91 -0.44 10.68
C ASN A 134 -12.16 -1.27 10.98
N ASN A 135 -13.34 -0.68 10.74
CA ASN A 135 -14.62 -1.37 10.94
C ASN A 135 -15.22 -1.89 9.64
N SER A 136 -14.68 -1.47 8.49
CA SER A 136 -15.19 -1.88 7.16
C SER A 136 -14.73 -3.28 6.79
N TYR A 137 -13.51 -3.66 7.22
CA TYR A 137 -12.96 -4.98 7.00
C TYR A 137 -12.35 -5.52 8.30
N VAL A 138 -12.71 -6.75 8.67
CA VAL A 138 -12.25 -7.40 9.91
C VAL A 138 -11.74 -8.80 9.57
N PRO A 139 -10.46 -8.97 9.30
CA PRO A 139 -9.88 -10.27 9.02
C PRO A 139 -9.83 -11.17 10.27
N HIS A 140 -9.82 -12.48 10.03
CA HIS A 140 -9.66 -13.47 11.08
C HIS A 140 -8.18 -13.60 11.50
N LEU A 141 -7.77 -12.80 12.47
CA LEU A 141 -6.40 -12.75 12.97
C LEU A 141 -6.31 -13.22 14.42
N LEU A 142 -5.08 -13.47 14.87
CA LEU A 142 -4.78 -13.66 16.26
C LEU A 142 -5.18 -12.41 17.07
N VAL A 143 -5.99 -12.59 18.11
CA VAL A 143 -6.45 -11.50 18.97
C VAL A 143 -5.62 -11.47 20.24
N VAL A 144 -5.12 -10.29 20.61
CA VAL A 144 -4.42 -10.08 21.87
C VAL A 144 -5.18 -9.05 22.71
N SER A 145 -5.28 -9.26 24.01
CA SER A 145 -6.02 -8.37 24.91
C SER A 145 -5.41 -8.28 26.31
N GLY A 146 -5.86 -7.29 27.08
CA GLY A 146 -5.43 -7.09 28.47
C GLY A 146 -4.21 -6.19 28.65
N ILE A 147 -3.69 -5.61 27.59
CA ILE A 147 -2.50 -4.75 27.59
C ILE A 147 -2.94 -3.30 27.76
N ASP A 148 -2.16 -2.50 28.47
CA ASP A 148 -2.44 -1.07 28.65
C ASP A 148 -1.47 -0.24 27.83
N PHE A 149 -1.94 0.27 26.70
CA PHE A 149 -1.15 1.12 25.80
C PHE A 149 -2.02 2.20 25.15
N LYS A 150 -1.35 3.26 24.66
CA LYS A 150 -2.02 4.36 23.96
C LYS A 150 -2.15 4.04 22.46
N THR A 151 -3.27 4.46 21.89
CA THR A 151 -3.61 4.23 20.46
C THR A 151 -3.67 5.52 19.65
N ASP A 152 -3.19 6.63 20.21
CA ASP A 152 -3.38 7.95 19.58
C ASP A 152 -2.27 8.31 18.56
N ASN A 153 -1.05 7.82 18.79
CA ASN A 153 0.07 7.95 17.86
C ASN A 153 0.64 6.56 17.63
N LEU A 154 0.30 5.96 16.52
CA LEU A 154 0.77 4.63 16.18
C LEU A 154 2.16 4.70 15.55
N GLY A 155 3.01 3.77 15.92
CA GLY A 155 4.36 3.57 15.42
C GLY A 155 4.66 2.09 15.40
N ASN A 156 5.89 1.71 15.68
CA ASN A 156 6.28 0.31 15.82
C ASN A 156 6.14 -0.15 17.26
N VAL A 157 5.69 -1.38 17.50
CA VAL A 157 5.54 -1.97 18.84
C VAL A 157 6.85 -1.98 19.64
N ASN A 158 8.01 -1.92 18.96
CA ASN A 158 9.34 -1.89 19.56
C ASN A 158 9.79 -0.48 19.96
N ASP A 159 9.00 0.55 19.66
CA ASP A 159 9.34 1.92 20.04
C ASP A 159 9.38 2.05 21.57
N GLU A 160 10.27 2.90 22.06
CA GLU A 160 10.46 3.13 23.48
C GLU A 160 9.17 3.54 24.20
N ALA A 161 8.27 4.23 23.50
CA ALA A 161 6.97 4.64 24.01
C ALA A 161 6.09 3.45 24.47
N TYR A 162 6.30 2.27 23.92
CA TYR A 162 5.52 1.05 24.21
C TYR A 162 6.25 0.05 25.13
N ALA A 163 7.50 0.30 25.48
CA ALA A 163 8.30 -0.58 26.33
C ALA A 163 7.66 -0.79 27.71
N SER A 164 7.09 0.26 28.30
CA SER A 164 6.40 0.20 29.59
C SER A 164 5.11 -0.63 29.57
N ALA A 165 4.48 -0.78 28.39
CA ALA A 165 3.29 -1.58 28.16
C ALA A 165 3.60 -3.05 27.86
N ASN A 166 4.87 -3.45 27.83
CA ASN A 166 5.35 -4.76 27.41
C ASN A 166 4.92 -5.16 25.97
N LEU A 167 4.60 -4.19 25.11
CA LEU A 167 4.22 -4.49 23.72
C LEU A 167 5.30 -5.25 22.94
N PRO A 168 6.60 -4.95 23.07
CA PRO A 168 7.66 -5.73 22.44
C PRO A 168 7.65 -7.22 22.83
N LEU A 169 7.42 -7.50 24.12
CA LEU A 169 7.33 -8.90 24.61
C LEU A 169 6.10 -9.61 24.06
N VAL A 170 4.98 -8.91 24.00
CA VAL A 170 3.74 -9.42 23.41
C VAL A 170 3.89 -9.69 21.93
N PHE A 171 4.58 -8.82 21.21
CA PHE A 171 4.84 -9.01 19.79
C PHE A 171 5.76 -10.23 19.54
N ASN A 172 6.77 -10.43 20.34
CA ASN A 172 7.59 -11.64 20.28
C ASN A 172 6.75 -12.90 20.52
N LEU A 173 5.82 -12.87 21.47
CA LEU A 173 4.91 -13.99 21.70
C LEU A 173 3.95 -14.22 20.52
N ILE A 174 3.47 -13.15 19.88
CA ILE A 174 2.67 -13.25 18.64
C ILE A 174 3.48 -13.97 17.57
N LYS A 175 4.75 -13.58 17.36
CA LYS A 175 5.63 -14.21 16.37
C LYS A 175 5.86 -15.68 16.66
N GLU A 176 6.18 -16.04 17.90
CA GLU A 176 6.35 -17.45 18.30
C GLU A 176 5.10 -18.29 18.02
N VAL A 177 3.89 -17.76 18.28
CA VAL A 177 2.63 -18.45 17.99
C VAL A 177 2.39 -18.58 16.49
N LEU A 178 2.78 -17.59 15.69
CA LEU A 178 2.58 -17.60 14.23
C LEU A 178 3.62 -18.44 13.50
N ASP A 179 4.83 -18.56 14.05
CA ASP A 179 5.93 -19.37 13.48
C ASP A 179 5.74 -20.86 13.75
N ASP A 180 5.00 -21.24 14.80
CA ASP A 180 4.65 -22.64 15.09
C ASP A 180 3.33 -23.01 14.40
N ASP A 181 3.36 -23.92 13.44
CA ASP A 181 2.18 -24.34 12.66
C ASP A 181 1.06 -24.93 13.54
N TYR A 182 1.40 -25.63 14.61
CA TYR A 182 0.43 -26.21 15.54
C TYR A 182 -0.25 -25.10 16.36
N ALA A 183 0.53 -24.19 16.93
CA ALA A 183 0.01 -23.06 17.69
C ALA A 183 -0.84 -22.13 16.80
N ARG A 184 -0.35 -21.77 15.60
CA ARG A 184 -1.04 -20.93 14.63
C ARG A 184 -2.42 -21.48 14.26
N SER A 185 -2.54 -22.78 14.09
CA SER A 185 -3.81 -23.43 13.73
C SER A 185 -4.82 -23.43 14.86
N ARG A 186 -4.40 -23.38 16.13
CA ARG A 186 -5.23 -23.58 17.30
C ARG A 186 -5.43 -22.35 18.16
N VAL A 187 -4.42 -21.50 18.33
CA VAL A 187 -4.51 -20.31 19.19
C VAL A 187 -5.30 -19.23 18.47
N ARG A 188 -6.38 -18.78 19.08
CA ARG A 188 -7.23 -17.69 18.55
C ARG A 188 -7.10 -16.40 19.33
N GLN A 189 -6.81 -16.52 20.62
CA GLN A 189 -6.66 -15.35 21.48
C GLN A 189 -5.58 -15.57 22.54
N ILE A 190 -4.86 -14.48 22.83
CA ILE A 190 -3.94 -14.37 23.95
C ILE A 190 -4.46 -13.27 24.86
N HIS A 191 -4.70 -13.58 26.12
CA HIS A 191 -5.11 -12.60 27.12
C HIS A 191 -4.02 -12.40 28.16
N TYR A 192 -3.61 -11.15 28.38
CA TYR A 192 -2.68 -10.80 29.44
C TYR A 192 -3.45 -10.42 30.69
N ASP A 193 -3.37 -11.28 31.71
CA ASP A 193 -4.12 -11.11 32.97
C ASP A 193 -3.41 -10.16 33.94
N LYS A 194 -4.18 -9.68 34.95
CA LYS A 194 -3.70 -8.83 36.05
C LYS A 194 -2.57 -9.49 36.87
N ASN A 195 -2.52 -10.81 36.90
CA ASN A 195 -1.47 -11.60 37.57
C ASN A 195 -0.20 -11.77 36.73
N LYS A 196 -0.04 -10.98 35.63
CA LYS A 196 1.08 -11.05 34.69
C LYS A 196 1.24 -12.42 34.01
N LYS A 197 0.11 -13.13 33.79
CA LYS A 197 0.08 -14.40 33.06
C LYS A 197 -0.55 -14.24 31.69
N TYR A 198 -0.08 -15.03 30.73
CA TYR A 198 -0.70 -15.17 29.43
C TYR A 198 -1.65 -16.36 29.43
N ILE A 199 -2.88 -16.12 29.03
CA ILE A 199 -3.93 -17.12 28.91
C ILE A 199 -4.24 -17.29 27.43
N PHE A 200 -4.12 -18.51 26.93
CA PHE A 200 -4.37 -18.85 25.54
C PHE A 200 -5.76 -19.44 25.40
N SER A 201 -6.55 -18.86 24.48
CA SER A 201 -7.84 -19.44 24.07
C SER A 201 -7.65 -20.20 22.77
N LEU A 202 -8.01 -21.47 22.78
CA LEU A 202 -7.84 -22.36 21.63
C LEU A 202 -9.15 -22.51 20.87
N ASN A 203 -9.04 -22.75 19.57
CA ASN A 203 -10.15 -23.19 18.75
C ASN A 203 -10.42 -24.67 19.04
N ASN A 204 -11.59 -25.00 19.58
CA ASN A 204 -12.04 -26.38 19.73
C ASN A 204 -12.57 -26.86 18.37
N THR A 205 -11.66 -27.27 17.48
CA THR A 205 -12.07 -28.11 16.35
C THR A 205 -12.17 -29.54 16.86
N ASN A 206 -13.42 -30.00 17.08
CA ASN A 206 -13.74 -31.43 17.16
C ASN A 206 -13.53 -32.07 15.81
#